data_f40a6e0bc3f2a75502e96d33925d5cf2
#
_entry.id   f40a6e0bc3f2a75502e96d33925d5cf2
#
_cell.length_a   1.000
_cell.length_b   1.000
_cell.length_c   1.000
_cell.angle_alpha   90.00
_cell.angle_beta   90.00
_cell.angle_gamma   90.00
#
_symmetry.space_group_name_H-M   'P 1'
#
loop_
_entity.id
_entity.type
_entity.pdbx_description
1 polymer ?
#
loop_
_entity_poly.entity_id
_entity_poly.type
_entity_poly.pdbx_seq_one_letter_code
_entity_poly.pdbx_strand_id
1 'polypeptide(L)'
;PKELLLEAKQKGFADRQIAHMMGCLESQVYKLREEKNINRVYKLVDTCAAEFEAKTPYYYSTFEAEIETADGKRYVDNESIVTDKKKVVVLGSGPNRIGQGIEFDYSCVHGVLAAKECGYETIMINCNPETVSTDFDTADKLYFEPVFWEHIYDIIRHEKPEGVIVQLGGQTALKLAEKLSKYGIKILGTSFDALDL
;
A
#
# COMPACT_ATOMS: atom_id res chain seq x y z
N PRO A 1 25.15 -2.88 -8.11
CA PRO A 1 25.44 -1.61 -7.43
C PRO A 1 24.15 -1.02 -6.87
N LYS A 2 24.22 -0.21 -5.78
CA LYS A 2 23.06 0.45 -5.16
C LYS A 2 22.34 1.34 -6.19
N GLU A 3 23.10 2.10 -6.93
CA GLU A 3 22.61 3.09 -7.91
C GLU A 3 21.76 2.44 -9.00
N LEU A 4 22.21 1.32 -9.55
CA LEU A 4 21.46 0.60 -10.59
C LEU A 4 20.15 0.04 -10.06
N LEU A 5 20.13 -0.49 -8.83
CA LEU A 5 18.93 -1.01 -8.22
C LEU A 5 17.94 0.12 -7.92
N LEU A 6 18.41 1.26 -7.41
CA LEU A 6 17.59 2.44 -7.17
C LEU A 6 17.00 2.97 -8.50
N GLU A 7 17.82 3.11 -9.54
CA GLU A 7 17.38 3.54 -10.85
C GLU A 7 16.29 2.61 -11.43
N ALA A 8 16.47 1.29 -11.30
CA ALA A 8 15.46 0.33 -11.72
C ALA A 8 14.13 0.53 -10.97
N LYS A 9 14.19 0.76 -9.65
CA LYS A 9 12.99 1.04 -8.85
C LYS A 9 12.33 2.37 -9.26
N GLN A 10 13.10 3.42 -9.49
CA GLN A 10 12.61 4.72 -9.97
C GLN A 10 11.95 4.63 -11.34
N LYS A 11 12.42 3.74 -12.20
CA LYS A 11 11.81 3.44 -13.52
C LYS A 11 10.60 2.50 -13.44
N GLY A 12 10.18 2.09 -12.24
CA GLY A 12 8.97 1.30 -12.01
C GLY A 12 9.13 -0.22 -12.10
N PHE A 13 10.36 -0.73 -12.17
CA PHE A 13 10.57 -2.18 -12.13
C PHE A 13 10.19 -2.75 -10.77
N ALA A 14 9.25 -3.70 -10.76
CA ALA A 14 8.87 -4.43 -9.56
C ALA A 14 9.99 -5.39 -9.10
N ASP A 15 10.07 -5.67 -7.81
CA ASP A 15 11.04 -6.63 -7.25
C ASP A 15 10.94 -7.99 -7.94
N ARG A 16 9.72 -8.43 -8.29
CA ARG A 16 9.48 -9.65 -9.04
C ARG A 16 10.11 -9.62 -10.44
N GLN A 17 10.05 -8.49 -11.14
CA GLN A 17 10.65 -8.35 -12.46
C GLN A 17 12.18 -8.36 -12.38
N ILE A 18 12.75 -7.65 -11.41
CA ILE A 18 14.19 -7.64 -11.14
C ILE A 18 14.66 -9.05 -10.77
N ALA A 19 13.93 -9.74 -9.90
CA ALA A 19 14.23 -11.11 -9.51
C ALA A 19 14.26 -12.07 -10.70
N HIS A 20 13.28 -11.95 -11.61
CA HIS A 20 13.25 -12.75 -12.84
C HIS A 20 14.49 -12.51 -13.70
N MET A 21 14.88 -11.25 -13.92
CA MET A 21 16.07 -10.91 -14.70
C MET A 21 17.37 -11.38 -14.06
N MET A 22 17.40 -11.41 -12.72
CA MET A 22 18.58 -11.85 -11.95
C MET A 22 18.61 -13.36 -11.68
N GLY A 23 17.57 -14.10 -12.05
CA GLY A 23 17.46 -15.53 -11.74
C GLY A 23 17.39 -15.84 -10.24
N CYS A 24 16.74 -14.98 -9.45
CA CYS A 24 16.63 -15.13 -8.00
C CYS A 24 15.17 -14.98 -7.52
N LEU A 25 14.94 -15.07 -6.21
CA LEU A 25 13.61 -14.90 -5.61
C LEU A 25 13.28 -13.43 -5.38
N GLU A 26 11.99 -13.05 -5.50
CA GLU A 26 11.48 -11.72 -5.16
C GLU A 26 11.90 -11.28 -3.74
N SER A 27 11.84 -12.20 -2.78
CA SER A 27 12.25 -11.94 -1.39
C SER A 27 13.74 -11.61 -1.23
N GLN A 28 14.59 -12.11 -2.12
CA GLN A 28 16.02 -11.78 -2.12
C GLN A 28 16.26 -10.37 -2.65
N VAL A 29 15.51 -9.95 -3.67
CA VAL A 29 15.57 -8.55 -4.17
C VAL A 29 15.05 -7.61 -3.08
N TYR A 30 13.94 -7.95 -2.43
CA TYR A 30 13.40 -7.17 -1.32
C TYR A 30 14.44 -6.98 -0.21
N LYS A 31 15.06 -8.07 0.26
CA LYS A 31 16.11 -8.04 1.27
C LYS A 31 17.31 -7.20 0.83
N LEU A 32 17.73 -7.32 -0.43
CA LEU A 32 18.82 -6.52 -0.99
C LEU A 32 18.49 -5.01 -0.98
N ARG A 33 17.24 -4.64 -1.24
CA ARG A 33 16.79 -3.24 -1.12
C ARG A 33 16.92 -2.74 0.32
N GLU A 34 16.45 -3.53 1.30
CA GLU A 34 16.57 -3.18 2.71
C GLU A 34 18.03 -2.99 3.14
N GLU A 35 18.91 -3.94 2.80
CA GLU A 35 20.35 -3.87 3.11
C GLU A 35 21.03 -2.63 2.49
N LYS A 36 20.49 -2.13 1.38
CA LYS A 36 21.03 -0.94 0.67
C LYS A 36 20.29 0.35 1.01
N ASN A 37 19.36 0.32 1.96
CA ASN A 37 18.48 1.45 2.31
C ASN A 37 17.74 2.03 1.08
N ILE A 38 17.26 1.17 0.20
CA ILE A 38 16.38 1.53 -0.92
C ILE A 38 14.94 1.23 -0.49
N ASN A 39 14.33 2.20 0.15
CA ASN A 39 12.99 2.08 0.71
C ASN A 39 12.00 2.89 -0.11
N ARG A 40 10.77 2.37 -0.17
CA ARG A 40 9.63 3.09 -0.72
C ARG A 40 9.26 4.23 0.22
N VAL A 41 8.97 5.39 -0.35
CA VAL A 41 8.45 6.56 0.36
C VAL A 41 7.12 6.97 -0.22
N TYR A 42 6.33 7.68 0.56
CA TYR A 42 4.98 8.08 0.20
C TYR A 42 4.89 9.59 0.12
N LYS A 43 4.26 10.05 -0.96
CA LYS A 43 4.03 11.46 -1.24
C LYS A 43 2.54 11.75 -1.26
N LEU A 44 2.16 12.93 -0.84
CA LEU A 44 0.79 13.41 -0.98
C LEU A 44 0.45 13.64 -2.45
N VAL A 45 -0.74 13.22 -2.84
CA VAL A 45 -1.29 13.60 -4.14
C VAL A 45 -1.70 15.06 -4.07
N ASP A 46 -1.09 15.91 -4.90
CA ASP A 46 -1.49 17.30 -5.04
C ASP A 46 -2.81 17.40 -5.84
N THR A 47 -3.91 17.57 -5.12
CA THR A 47 -5.25 17.70 -5.70
C THR A 47 -5.60 19.16 -6.05
N CYS A 48 -4.71 20.10 -5.74
CA CYS A 48 -4.94 21.54 -5.89
C CYS A 48 -4.02 22.20 -6.92
N ALA A 49 -3.27 21.44 -7.72
CA ALA A 49 -2.34 21.93 -8.74
C ALA A 49 -1.36 22.99 -8.22
N ALA A 50 -0.90 22.83 -6.98
CA ALA A 50 -0.03 23.76 -6.26
C ALA A 50 -0.61 25.18 -6.02
N GLU A 51 -1.90 25.41 -6.29
CA GLU A 51 -2.56 26.68 -5.98
C GLU A 51 -2.87 26.84 -4.47
N PHE A 52 -3.12 25.71 -3.80
CA PHE A 52 -3.36 25.64 -2.36
C PHE A 52 -2.67 24.42 -1.77
N GLU A 53 -2.43 24.43 -0.46
CA GLU A 53 -1.93 23.25 0.24
C GLU A 53 -2.94 22.11 0.16
N ALA A 54 -2.55 20.98 -0.44
CA ALA A 54 -3.38 19.78 -0.48
C ALA A 54 -3.49 19.17 0.92
N LYS A 55 -4.73 19.08 1.43
CA LYS A 55 -5.03 18.48 2.75
C LYS A 55 -5.67 17.09 2.65
N THR A 56 -5.68 16.52 1.46
CA THR A 56 -6.29 15.21 1.23
C THR A 56 -5.37 14.11 1.75
N PRO A 57 -5.89 13.05 2.41
CA PRO A 57 -5.10 11.94 2.91
C PRO A 57 -4.75 10.94 1.81
N TYR A 58 -4.37 11.42 0.63
CA TYR A 58 -4.07 10.64 -0.56
C TYR A 58 -2.57 10.52 -0.77
N TYR A 59 -2.08 9.29 -0.81
CA TYR A 59 -0.68 9.00 -0.97
C TYR A 59 -0.42 8.13 -2.20
N TYR A 60 0.71 8.36 -2.85
CA TYR A 60 1.32 7.47 -3.83
C TYR A 60 2.74 7.16 -3.40
N SER A 61 3.31 6.08 -3.89
CA SER A 61 4.68 5.71 -3.55
C SER A 61 5.67 6.01 -4.65
N THR A 62 6.89 6.29 -4.23
CA THR A 62 8.04 6.47 -5.12
C THR A 62 9.31 5.92 -4.47
N PHE A 63 10.40 5.88 -5.23
CA PHE A 63 11.75 5.63 -4.73
C PHE A 63 12.59 6.85 -5.01
N GLU A 64 13.13 7.45 -3.97
CA GLU A 64 13.93 8.65 -4.06
C GLU A 64 15.36 8.41 -3.59
N ALA A 65 16.28 9.26 -4.09
CA ALA A 65 17.63 9.30 -3.56
C ALA A 65 17.65 9.97 -2.18
N GLU A 66 18.59 9.58 -1.35
CA GLU A 66 18.83 10.24 -0.07
C GLU A 66 19.22 11.70 -0.29
N ILE A 67 18.62 12.58 0.49
CA ILE A 67 18.97 14.01 0.55
C ILE A 67 19.94 14.17 1.73
N GLU A 68 21.04 14.86 1.49
CA GLU A 68 22.01 15.21 2.54
C GLU A 68 21.77 16.65 3.02
N THR A 69 21.51 16.79 4.30
CA THR A 69 21.34 18.11 4.95
C THR A 69 22.67 18.78 5.22
N ALA A 70 22.65 20.08 5.50
CA ALA A 70 23.87 20.86 5.79
C ALA A 70 24.65 20.35 7.02
N ASP A 71 23.99 19.63 7.94
CA ASP A 71 24.59 18.97 9.10
C ASP A 71 25.05 17.52 8.80
N GLY A 72 25.02 17.10 7.53
CA GLY A 72 25.51 15.79 7.08
C GLY A 72 24.57 14.62 7.34
N LYS A 73 23.33 14.87 7.78
CA LYS A 73 22.32 13.82 7.91
C LYS A 73 21.75 13.47 6.55
N ARG A 74 21.53 12.17 6.33
CA ARG A 74 20.88 11.66 5.13
C ARG A 74 19.49 11.14 5.47
N TYR A 75 18.51 11.53 4.68
CA TYR A 75 17.13 11.05 4.79
C TYR A 75 16.49 11.00 3.42
N VAL A 76 15.41 10.23 3.33
CA VAL A 76 14.49 10.24 2.18
C VAL A 76 13.21 10.89 2.65
N ASP A 77 12.71 11.87 1.90
CA ASP A 77 11.53 12.62 2.26
C ASP A 77 10.27 11.75 2.11
N ASN A 78 9.57 11.54 3.24
CA ASN A 78 8.34 10.75 3.30
C ASN A 78 7.23 11.62 3.93
N GLU A 79 6.20 11.91 3.15
CA GLU A 79 5.11 12.79 3.56
C GLU A 79 3.99 12.04 4.31
N SER A 80 4.03 10.71 4.33
CA SER A 80 3.07 9.92 5.11
C SER A 80 3.45 9.89 6.59
N ILE A 81 2.64 10.54 7.41
CA ILE A 81 2.81 10.57 8.87
C ILE A 81 2.10 9.35 9.47
N VAL A 82 2.87 8.49 10.12
CA VAL A 82 2.33 7.33 10.85
C VAL A 82 1.86 7.77 12.23
N THR A 83 0.61 7.47 12.57
CA THR A 83 0.02 7.76 13.88
C THR A 83 0.21 6.56 14.83
N ASP A 84 0.02 6.78 16.13
CA ASP A 84 0.00 5.72 17.15
C ASP A 84 -1.39 5.10 17.38
N LYS A 85 -2.38 5.50 16.56
CA LYS A 85 -3.74 4.95 16.64
C LYS A 85 -3.77 3.48 16.24
N LYS A 86 -4.77 2.77 16.74
CA LYS A 86 -5.10 1.42 16.23
C LYS A 86 -5.59 1.52 14.80
N LYS A 87 -4.99 0.77 13.89
CA LYS A 87 -5.22 0.88 12.45
C LYS A 87 -5.69 -0.43 11.84
N VAL A 88 -6.52 -0.31 10.84
CA VAL A 88 -6.96 -1.43 9.99
C VAL A 88 -6.74 -1.05 8.53
N VAL A 89 -6.15 -1.97 7.77
CA VAL A 89 -6.04 -1.85 6.31
C VAL A 89 -7.18 -2.60 5.64
N VAL A 90 -7.83 -1.96 4.67
CA VAL A 90 -8.79 -2.58 3.76
C VAL A 90 -8.20 -2.64 2.37
N LEU A 91 -8.08 -3.83 1.79
CA LEU A 91 -7.61 -4.01 0.42
C LEU A 91 -8.77 -3.91 -0.56
N GLY A 92 -8.62 -3.02 -1.54
CA GLY A 92 -9.58 -2.86 -2.63
C GLY A 92 -9.48 -3.95 -3.69
N SER A 93 -10.37 -3.86 -4.67
CA SER A 93 -10.48 -4.83 -5.76
C SER A 93 -9.49 -4.60 -6.91
N GLY A 94 -8.73 -3.52 -6.86
CA GLY A 94 -7.86 -3.12 -7.97
C GLY A 94 -8.65 -2.49 -9.12
N PRO A 95 -8.11 -2.54 -10.35
CA PRO A 95 -8.78 -1.94 -11.51
C PRO A 95 -10.02 -2.77 -11.88
N ASN A 96 -11.18 -2.12 -11.89
CA ASN A 96 -12.44 -2.69 -12.33
C ASN A 96 -12.82 -2.16 -13.72
N ARG A 97 -13.54 -2.97 -14.47
CA ARG A 97 -14.20 -2.51 -15.68
C ARG A 97 -15.50 -1.77 -15.31
N ILE A 98 -15.90 -0.81 -16.13
CA ILE A 98 -17.18 -0.13 -15.97
C ILE A 98 -18.30 -1.17 -15.92
N GLY A 99 -19.12 -1.10 -14.87
CA GLY A 99 -20.24 -2.04 -14.65
C GLY A 99 -19.86 -3.43 -14.14
N GLN A 100 -18.59 -3.66 -13.74
CA GLN A 100 -18.13 -4.90 -13.14
C GLN A 100 -17.36 -4.64 -11.85
N GLY A 101 -17.66 -5.43 -10.81
CA GLY A 101 -16.93 -5.40 -9.54
C GLY A 101 -17.27 -4.25 -8.62
N ILE A 102 -18.29 -3.45 -8.93
CA ILE A 102 -18.74 -2.35 -8.08
C ILE A 102 -19.21 -2.83 -6.70
N GLU A 103 -19.74 -4.05 -6.63
CA GLU A 103 -20.12 -4.70 -5.38
C GLU A 103 -18.94 -4.90 -4.43
N PHE A 104 -17.74 -5.14 -4.94
CA PHE A 104 -16.52 -5.22 -4.12
C PHE A 104 -16.11 -3.86 -3.58
N ASP A 105 -16.23 -2.82 -4.38
CA ASP A 105 -15.95 -1.46 -3.95
C ASP A 105 -16.93 -1.02 -2.86
N TYR A 106 -18.22 -1.26 -3.07
CA TYR A 106 -19.26 -1.01 -2.10
C TYR A 106 -19.02 -1.76 -0.77
N SER A 107 -18.62 -3.02 -0.85
CA SER A 107 -18.27 -3.82 0.33
C SER A 107 -17.05 -3.24 1.07
N CYS A 108 -16.04 -2.77 0.34
CA CYS A 108 -14.88 -2.11 0.92
C CYS A 108 -15.27 -0.83 1.66
N VAL A 109 -16.13 0.01 1.08
CA VAL A 109 -16.65 1.23 1.73
C VAL A 109 -17.33 0.88 3.06
N HIS A 110 -18.23 -0.10 3.07
CA HIS A 110 -18.88 -0.53 4.30
C HIS A 110 -17.91 -1.11 5.32
N GLY A 111 -16.90 -1.84 4.89
CA GLY A 111 -15.84 -2.33 5.76
C GLY A 111 -15.04 -1.21 6.41
N VAL A 112 -14.72 -0.17 5.65
CA VAL A 112 -14.05 1.04 6.17
C VAL A 112 -14.93 1.76 7.19
N LEU A 113 -16.21 1.99 6.88
CA LEU A 113 -17.14 2.66 7.79
C LEU A 113 -17.32 1.88 9.09
N ALA A 114 -17.51 0.56 9.02
CA ALA A 114 -17.63 -0.29 10.19
C ALA A 114 -16.35 -0.26 11.06
N ALA A 115 -15.18 -0.26 10.45
CA ALA A 115 -13.92 -0.14 11.18
C ALA A 115 -13.78 1.22 11.89
N LYS A 116 -14.22 2.32 11.25
CA LYS A 116 -14.30 3.65 11.86
C LYS A 116 -15.24 3.67 13.06
N GLU A 117 -16.43 3.08 12.94
CA GLU A 117 -17.38 2.97 14.04
C GLU A 117 -16.80 2.18 15.23
N CYS A 118 -15.93 1.20 14.96
CA CYS A 118 -15.18 0.48 15.99
C CYS A 118 -13.98 1.25 16.58
N GLY A 119 -13.75 2.49 16.14
CA GLY A 119 -12.70 3.37 16.65
C GLY A 119 -11.31 3.13 16.05
N TYR A 120 -11.23 2.47 14.91
CA TYR A 120 -9.96 2.30 14.17
C TYR A 120 -9.69 3.46 13.22
N GLU A 121 -8.42 3.83 13.08
CA GLU A 121 -7.96 4.58 11.93
C GLU A 121 -7.95 3.64 10.72
N THR A 122 -8.59 4.06 9.65
CA THR A 122 -8.79 3.22 8.46
C THR A 122 -7.85 3.60 7.34
N ILE A 123 -7.24 2.59 6.75
CA ILE A 123 -6.32 2.74 5.62
C ILE A 123 -6.89 1.95 4.44
N MET A 124 -7.22 2.65 3.37
CA MET A 124 -7.64 2.04 2.12
C MET A 124 -6.45 1.92 1.17
N ILE A 125 -6.31 0.76 0.51
CA ILE A 125 -5.33 0.56 -0.57
C ILE A 125 -6.07 0.12 -1.81
N ASN A 126 -6.08 0.96 -2.83
CA ASN A 126 -6.71 0.66 -4.11
C ASN A 126 -6.08 1.51 -5.22
N CYS A 127 -6.19 1.05 -6.47
CA CYS A 127 -5.64 1.74 -7.65
C CYS A 127 -6.69 2.23 -8.65
N ASN A 128 -7.98 2.13 -8.30
CA ASN A 128 -9.05 2.72 -9.11
C ASN A 128 -9.38 4.12 -8.60
N PRO A 129 -9.08 5.20 -9.35
CA PRO A 129 -9.35 6.56 -8.90
C PRO A 129 -10.82 6.99 -9.06
N GLU A 130 -11.61 6.22 -9.83
CA GLU A 130 -12.99 6.56 -10.15
C GLU A 130 -13.98 5.65 -9.40
N THR A 131 -13.81 5.54 -8.09
CA THR A 131 -14.69 4.70 -7.26
C THR A 131 -14.83 5.24 -5.85
N VAL A 132 -15.91 4.90 -5.16
CA VAL A 132 -16.27 5.47 -3.84
C VAL A 132 -15.27 5.09 -2.75
N SER A 133 -14.66 3.90 -2.81
CA SER A 133 -13.66 3.50 -1.81
C SER A 133 -12.41 4.39 -1.82
N THR A 134 -12.17 5.08 -2.92
CA THR A 134 -11.05 6.01 -3.09
C THR A 134 -11.45 7.49 -2.98
N ASP A 135 -12.67 7.78 -2.56
CA ASP A 135 -13.08 9.15 -2.25
C ASP A 135 -12.37 9.65 -0.98
N PHE A 136 -12.10 10.96 -0.94
CA PHE A 136 -11.28 11.59 0.11
C PHE A 136 -11.87 11.50 1.52
N ASP A 137 -13.16 11.27 1.65
CA ASP A 137 -13.89 11.19 2.91
C ASP A 137 -14.23 9.75 3.34
N THR A 138 -13.89 8.76 2.54
CA THR A 138 -14.19 7.35 2.85
C THR A 138 -13.25 6.82 3.92
N ALA A 139 -11.96 6.72 3.68
CA ALA A 139 -10.96 6.26 4.65
C ALA A 139 -10.20 7.44 5.28
N ASP A 140 -9.53 7.20 6.41
CA ASP A 140 -8.68 8.22 7.04
C ASP A 140 -7.39 8.42 6.25
N LYS A 141 -6.91 7.37 5.59
CA LYS A 141 -5.79 7.41 4.63
C LYS A 141 -6.10 6.55 3.42
N LEU A 142 -5.69 7.04 2.25
CA LEU A 142 -5.76 6.32 1.00
C LEU A 142 -4.38 6.22 0.37
N TYR A 143 -3.95 5.01 0.06
CA TYR A 143 -2.78 4.75 -0.77
C TYR A 143 -3.24 4.35 -2.16
N PHE A 144 -2.99 5.21 -3.15
CA PHE A 144 -3.18 4.91 -4.57
C PHE A 144 -2.04 4.01 -5.04
N GLU A 145 -2.22 2.71 -4.84
CA GLU A 145 -1.20 1.72 -5.14
C GLU A 145 -1.82 0.48 -5.78
N PRO A 146 -1.09 -0.19 -6.66
CA PRO A 146 -1.49 -1.50 -7.15
C PRO A 146 -1.69 -2.48 -5.99
N VAL A 147 -2.75 -3.29 -6.07
CA VAL A 147 -3.03 -4.33 -5.08
C VAL A 147 -2.11 -5.54 -5.34
N PHE A 148 -0.80 -5.31 -5.30
CA PHE A 148 0.26 -6.29 -5.45
C PHE A 148 1.09 -6.40 -4.19
N TRP A 149 1.66 -7.59 -3.97
CA TRP A 149 2.39 -7.93 -2.75
C TRP A 149 3.43 -6.88 -2.35
N GLU A 150 4.32 -6.49 -3.24
CA GLU A 150 5.40 -5.54 -2.97
C GLU A 150 4.87 -4.23 -2.36
N HIS A 151 3.83 -3.65 -2.98
CA HIS A 151 3.23 -2.39 -2.55
C HIS A 151 2.50 -2.54 -1.21
N ILE A 152 1.68 -3.58 -1.09
CA ILE A 152 0.90 -3.86 0.13
C ILE A 152 1.82 -4.12 1.32
N TYR A 153 2.87 -4.92 1.13
CA TYR A 153 3.80 -5.26 2.19
C TYR A 153 4.59 -4.05 2.69
N ASP A 154 5.06 -3.18 1.78
CA ASP A 154 5.75 -1.94 2.15
C ASP A 154 4.83 -1.00 2.96
N ILE A 155 3.54 -0.86 2.57
CA ILE A 155 2.56 -0.04 3.32
C ILE A 155 2.29 -0.64 4.70
N ILE A 156 2.09 -1.95 4.81
CA ILE A 156 1.85 -2.63 6.09
C ILE A 156 3.04 -2.45 7.03
N ARG A 157 4.27 -2.54 6.53
CA ARG A 157 5.47 -2.31 7.33
C ARG A 157 5.61 -0.86 7.77
N HIS A 158 5.19 0.07 6.95
CA HIS A 158 5.20 1.50 7.25
C HIS A 158 4.16 1.86 8.30
N GLU A 159 2.91 1.48 8.08
CA GLU A 159 1.76 1.85 8.92
C GLU A 159 1.60 0.98 10.17
N LYS A 160 2.06 -0.26 10.15
CA LYS A 160 1.96 -1.24 11.25
C LYS A 160 0.53 -1.42 11.76
N PRO A 161 -0.43 -1.79 10.90
CA PRO A 161 -1.82 -1.98 11.30
C PRO A 161 -1.99 -3.18 12.22
N GLU A 162 -3.08 -3.22 12.99
CA GLU A 162 -3.48 -4.40 13.77
C GLU A 162 -3.86 -5.59 12.88
N GLY A 163 -4.29 -5.33 11.66
CA GLY A 163 -4.61 -6.36 10.68
C GLY A 163 -5.12 -5.81 9.37
N VAL A 164 -5.40 -6.73 8.44
CA VAL A 164 -5.79 -6.46 7.07
C VAL A 164 -7.09 -7.19 6.74
N ILE A 165 -8.05 -6.49 6.14
CA ILE A 165 -9.29 -7.05 5.61
C ILE A 165 -9.08 -7.33 4.12
N VAL A 166 -9.21 -8.59 3.71
CA VAL A 166 -8.95 -9.05 2.33
C VAL A 166 -10.22 -9.50 1.59
N GLN A 167 -11.23 -10.01 2.30
CA GLN A 167 -12.39 -10.64 1.68
C GLN A 167 -13.32 -9.68 0.93
N LEU A 168 -13.24 -8.39 1.22
CA LEU A 168 -14.09 -7.37 0.61
C LEU A 168 -13.64 -6.94 -0.78
N GLY A 169 -12.35 -7.07 -1.08
CA GLY A 169 -11.73 -6.68 -2.35
C GLY A 169 -11.80 -7.73 -3.47
N GLY A 170 -12.61 -8.76 -3.32
CA GLY A 170 -12.75 -9.84 -4.31
C GLY A 170 -11.45 -10.61 -4.55
N GLN A 171 -11.35 -11.28 -5.70
CA GLN A 171 -10.23 -12.18 -6.03
C GLN A 171 -8.86 -11.49 -6.05
N THR A 172 -8.81 -10.20 -6.35
CA THR A 172 -7.54 -9.45 -6.38
C THR A 172 -6.90 -9.41 -5.00
N ALA A 173 -7.68 -9.05 -3.98
CA ALA A 173 -7.22 -9.00 -2.59
C ALA A 173 -7.05 -10.41 -1.98
N LEU A 174 -7.99 -11.33 -2.25
CA LEU A 174 -7.96 -12.69 -1.73
C LEU A 174 -6.68 -13.47 -2.11
N LYS A 175 -6.15 -13.27 -3.31
CA LYS A 175 -4.87 -13.85 -3.75
C LYS A 175 -3.68 -13.50 -2.87
N LEU A 176 -3.77 -12.46 -2.07
CA LEU A 176 -2.72 -12.05 -1.14
C LEU A 176 -2.84 -12.70 0.25
N ALA A 177 -4.00 -13.31 0.57
CA ALA A 177 -4.28 -13.83 1.90
C ALA A 177 -3.25 -14.86 2.38
N GLU A 178 -2.90 -15.84 1.53
CA GLU A 178 -1.88 -16.84 1.85
C GLU A 178 -0.53 -16.19 2.19
N LYS A 179 -0.10 -15.26 1.34
CA LYS A 179 1.21 -14.60 1.53
C LYS A 179 1.22 -13.70 2.76
N LEU A 180 0.12 -12.97 3.03
CA LEU A 180 -0.05 -12.19 4.26
C LEU A 180 0.07 -13.08 5.50
N SER A 181 -0.65 -14.21 5.52
CA SER A 181 -0.61 -15.17 6.62
C SER A 181 0.81 -15.74 6.84
N LYS A 182 1.50 -16.15 5.76
CA LYS A 182 2.89 -16.66 5.82
C LYS A 182 3.89 -15.66 6.38
N TYR A 183 3.65 -14.36 6.19
CA TYR A 183 4.48 -13.29 6.73
C TYR A 183 4.01 -12.80 8.12
N GLY A 184 3.09 -13.53 8.76
CA GLY A 184 2.61 -13.24 10.11
C GLY A 184 1.70 -12.01 10.20
N ILE A 185 1.15 -11.54 9.08
CA ILE A 185 0.23 -10.41 9.05
C ILE A 185 -1.17 -10.94 9.37
N LYS A 186 -1.79 -10.35 10.40
CA LYS A 186 -3.11 -10.75 10.85
C LYS A 186 -4.17 -10.37 9.82
N ILE A 187 -4.94 -11.37 9.37
CA ILE A 187 -6.14 -11.17 8.55
C ILE A 187 -7.33 -10.99 9.50
N LEU A 188 -8.08 -9.90 9.30
CA LEU A 188 -9.30 -9.60 10.04
C LEU A 188 -10.52 -10.07 9.25
N GLY A 189 -11.49 -10.63 9.94
CA GLY A 189 -12.67 -11.26 9.34
C GLY A 189 -12.43 -12.73 9.05
N THR A 190 -12.67 -13.18 7.81
CA THR A 190 -12.50 -14.58 7.41
C THR A 190 -11.03 -14.97 7.37
N SER A 191 -10.65 -16.01 8.09
CA SER A 191 -9.27 -16.52 8.10
C SER A 191 -8.88 -17.13 6.75
N PHE A 192 -7.56 -17.21 6.48
CA PHE A 192 -7.06 -17.83 5.25
C PHE A 192 -7.57 -19.27 5.09
N ASP A 193 -7.51 -20.07 6.16
CA ASP A 193 -7.95 -21.46 6.13
C ASP A 193 -9.45 -21.63 5.77
N ALA A 194 -10.28 -20.64 6.07
CA ALA A 194 -11.68 -20.61 5.71
C ALA A 194 -11.94 -20.03 4.29
N LEU A 195 -10.96 -19.35 3.72
CA LEU A 195 -11.03 -18.81 2.35
C LEU A 195 -10.58 -19.83 1.29
N ASP A 196 -9.76 -20.81 1.69
CA ASP A 196 -9.15 -21.82 0.81
C ASP A 196 -10.02 -23.12 0.73
N LEU A 197 -11.26 -23.05 1.21
CA LEU A 197 -12.28 -24.09 1.06
C LEU A 197 -13.06 -23.85 -0.24
#